data_13a624d6f88b6934a3604d087654236c
#
_entry.id   13a624d6f88b6934a3604d087654236c
#
_cell.length_a   1.000
_cell.length_b   1.000
_cell.length_c   1.000
_cell.angle_alpha   90.00
_cell.angle_beta   90.00
_cell.angle_gamma   90.00
#
_symmetry.space_group_name_H-M   'P 1'
#
loop_
_entity.id
_entity.type
_entity.pdbx_description
1 polymer ?
#
loop_
_entity_poly.entity_id
_entity_poly.type
_entity_poly.pdbx_seq_one_letter_code
_entity_poly.pdbx_strand_id
1 'polypeptide(L)'
;MQTFFKEEQLHVPDFKRSNEILRACVHCGFCTATCPTYQVLGDELDSPRGRIYLIKDMLEQGRTPDAATVKHIDRCLSCLACMTTCPSGVHYMHLVDHARAYIEENYKRPLSDRFLRFVLAAILPYPMRFRLAMFAAKLSRPILRRFPDARIRAMADMVPKTIPPVSRNDDAQSFAAKGVRKKRVALMTGCAQKALKDRKSTRLNSSHSSVSRMPSSA
;
A
#
# COMPACT_ATOMS: atom_id res chain seq x y z
N MET A 1 -17.19 -16.04 8.02
CA MET A 1 -16.61 -17.41 8.11
C MET A 1 -16.46 -17.80 9.54
N GLN A 2 -16.36 -19.11 9.85
CA GLN A 2 -16.11 -19.60 11.21
C GLN A 2 -14.64 -19.38 11.59
N THR A 3 -14.40 -18.93 12.83
CA THR A 3 -13.07 -18.62 13.37
C THR A 3 -12.86 -19.33 14.70
N PHE A 4 -11.62 -19.71 15.00
CA PHE A 4 -11.22 -20.48 16.17
C PHE A 4 -10.03 -19.85 16.92
N PHE A 5 -10.14 -18.56 17.22
CA PHE A 5 -9.14 -17.87 18.02
C PHE A 5 -9.18 -18.34 19.48
N LYS A 6 -8.01 -18.43 20.10
CA LYS A 6 -7.91 -18.70 21.55
C LYS A 6 -8.39 -17.47 22.34
N GLU A 7 -8.94 -17.70 23.53
CA GLU A 7 -9.46 -16.62 24.36
C GLU A 7 -8.40 -15.58 24.71
N GLU A 8 -7.18 -16.04 24.99
CA GLU A 8 -6.01 -15.17 25.23
C GLU A 8 -5.71 -14.21 24.07
N GLN A 9 -5.84 -14.68 22.82
CA GLN A 9 -5.63 -13.85 21.64
C GLN A 9 -6.72 -12.75 21.52
N LEU A 10 -7.95 -13.04 21.91
CA LEU A 10 -9.07 -12.10 21.82
C LEU A 10 -9.00 -10.97 22.85
N HIS A 11 -8.14 -11.06 23.87
CA HIS A 11 -7.84 -9.95 24.76
C HIS A 11 -6.98 -8.87 24.09
N VAL A 12 -6.26 -9.21 23.01
CA VAL A 12 -5.48 -8.24 22.24
C VAL A 12 -6.40 -7.53 21.23
N PRO A 13 -6.47 -6.19 21.23
CA PRO A 13 -7.44 -5.44 20.41
C PRO A 13 -7.36 -5.76 18.91
N ASP A 14 -6.15 -5.92 18.36
CA ASP A 14 -5.94 -6.19 16.93
C ASP A 14 -6.41 -7.58 16.52
N PHE A 15 -6.23 -8.59 17.38
CA PHE A 15 -6.75 -9.94 17.15
C PHE A 15 -8.27 -9.96 17.25
N LYS A 16 -8.85 -9.30 18.26
CA LYS A 16 -10.30 -9.17 18.40
C LYS A 16 -10.93 -8.54 17.17
N ARG A 17 -10.36 -7.41 16.71
CA ARG A 17 -10.82 -6.73 15.49
C ARG A 17 -10.68 -7.60 14.25
N SER A 18 -9.56 -8.30 14.10
CA SER A 18 -9.36 -9.25 12.99
C SER A 18 -10.37 -10.37 13.01
N ASN A 19 -10.69 -10.92 14.18
CA ASN A 19 -11.72 -11.94 14.35
C ASN A 19 -13.10 -11.45 13.88
N GLU A 20 -13.50 -10.24 14.28
CA GLU A 20 -14.77 -9.63 13.84
C GLU A 20 -14.84 -9.48 12.32
N ILE A 21 -13.76 -8.98 11.71
CA ILE A 21 -13.66 -8.79 10.25
C ILE A 21 -13.70 -10.14 9.52
N LEU A 22 -12.97 -11.15 10.01
CA LEU A 22 -12.96 -12.48 9.43
C LEU A 22 -14.35 -13.13 9.50
N ARG A 23 -15.08 -12.98 10.60
CA ARG A 23 -16.44 -13.51 10.76
C ARG A 23 -17.45 -12.86 9.82
N ALA A 24 -17.26 -11.60 9.44
CA ALA A 24 -18.10 -10.91 8.46
C ALA A 24 -17.93 -11.47 7.03
N CYS A 25 -16.82 -12.15 6.72
CA CYS A 25 -16.55 -12.66 5.38
C CYS A 25 -17.33 -13.97 5.13
N VAL A 26 -18.18 -13.99 4.11
CA VAL A 26 -18.95 -15.17 3.67
C VAL A 26 -18.30 -15.92 2.50
N HIS A 27 -17.09 -15.55 2.09
CA HIS A 27 -16.33 -16.19 1.02
C HIS A 27 -17.03 -16.22 -0.36
N CYS A 28 -17.95 -15.30 -0.66
CA CYS A 28 -18.71 -15.26 -1.90
C CYS A 28 -17.86 -15.05 -3.18
N GLY A 29 -16.67 -14.46 -3.07
CA GLY A 29 -15.78 -14.25 -4.21
C GLY A 29 -15.99 -12.96 -5.01
N PHE A 30 -17.00 -12.11 -4.73
CA PHE A 30 -17.20 -10.85 -5.48
C PHE A 30 -15.96 -9.94 -5.50
N CYS A 31 -15.15 -9.98 -4.46
CA CYS A 31 -13.92 -9.19 -4.37
C CYS A 31 -12.83 -9.62 -5.38
N THR A 32 -12.91 -10.81 -5.97
CA THR A 32 -11.91 -11.30 -6.94
C THR A 32 -12.00 -10.53 -8.26
N ALA A 33 -13.21 -10.16 -8.68
CA ALA A 33 -13.46 -9.44 -9.93
C ALA A 33 -12.79 -8.04 -9.96
N THR A 34 -12.61 -7.41 -8.80
CA THR A 34 -12.03 -6.06 -8.70
C THR A 34 -10.56 -6.07 -8.26
N CYS A 35 -10.00 -7.23 -7.97
CA CYS A 35 -8.63 -7.34 -7.48
C CYS A 35 -7.62 -7.36 -8.65
N PRO A 36 -6.76 -6.32 -8.81
CA PRO A 36 -5.83 -6.26 -9.93
C PRO A 36 -4.78 -7.38 -9.89
N THR A 37 -4.34 -7.79 -8.70
CA THR A 37 -3.36 -8.88 -8.58
C THR A 37 -3.94 -10.23 -8.99
N TYR A 38 -5.19 -10.49 -8.65
CA TYR A 38 -5.89 -11.70 -9.09
C TYR A 38 -6.14 -11.70 -10.61
N GLN A 39 -6.57 -10.57 -11.17
CA GLN A 39 -6.84 -10.43 -12.60
C GLN A 39 -5.59 -10.65 -13.47
N VAL A 40 -4.42 -10.25 -12.97
CA VAL A 40 -3.15 -10.37 -13.71
C VAL A 40 -2.48 -11.72 -13.50
N LEU A 41 -2.52 -12.27 -12.28
CA LEU A 41 -1.76 -13.46 -11.91
C LEU A 41 -2.58 -14.75 -11.98
N GLY A 42 -3.91 -14.68 -11.86
CA GLY A 42 -4.80 -15.84 -11.88
C GLY A 42 -4.69 -16.77 -10.66
N ASP A 43 -3.86 -16.41 -9.68
CA ASP A 43 -3.64 -17.21 -8.47
C ASP A 43 -4.67 -16.84 -7.39
N GLU A 44 -5.41 -17.83 -6.90
CA GLU A 44 -6.43 -17.61 -5.86
C GLU A 44 -5.84 -17.02 -4.57
N LEU A 45 -4.61 -17.39 -4.20
CA LEU A 45 -3.93 -16.84 -3.02
C LEU A 45 -3.54 -15.37 -3.20
N ASP A 46 -3.50 -14.86 -4.44
CA ASP A 46 -3.32 -13.44 -4.74
C ASP A 46 -4.65 -12.68 -4.82
N SER A 47 -5.79 -13.35 -4.56
CA SER A 47 -7.11 -12.73 -4.41
C SER A 47 -7.34 -12.19 -2.99
N PRO A 48 -8.26 -11.24 -2.78
CA PRO A 48 -8.62 -10.81 -1.43
C PRO A 48 -9.18 -11.95 -0.58
N ARG A 49 -9.99 -12.81 -1.19
CA ARG A 49 -10.57 -13.99 -0.55
C ARG A 49 -9.49 -14.97 -0.11
N GLY A 50 -8.55 -15.31 -0.97
CA GLY A 50 -7.43 -16.20 -0.66
C GLY A 50 -6.53 -15.62 0.43
N ARG A 51 -6.22 -14.31 0.36
CA ARG A 51 -5.47 -13.61 1.40
C ARG A 51 -6.18 -13.62 2.76
N ILE A 52 -7.50 -13.42 2.79
CA ILE A 52 -8.30 -13.53 4.01
C ILE A 52 -8.11 -14.92 4.63
N TYR A 53 -8.09 -15.97 3.81
CA TYR A 53 -7.87 -17.33 4.29
C TYR A 53 -6.47 -17.54 4.87
N LEU A 54 -5.44 -17.05 4.16
CA LEU A 54 -4.05 -17.09 4.65
C LEU A 54 -3.86 -16.33 5.97
N ILE A 55 -4.48 -15.15 6.08
CA ILE A 55 -4.43 -14.34 7.30
C ILE A 55 -5.13 -15.04 8.44
N LYS A 56 -6.31 -15.61 8.18
CA LYS A 56 -7.04 -16.40 9.18
C LYS A 56 -6.17 -17.53 9.74
N ASP A 57 -5.64 -18.37 8.86
CA ASP A 57 -4.80 -19.52 9.23
C ASP A 57 -3.58 -19.09 10.05
N MET A 58 -2.88 -18.06 9.60
CA MET A 58 -1.69 -17.52 10.27
C MET A 58 -2.01 -17.00 11.68
N LEU A 59 -3.07 -16.22 11.83
CA LEU A 59 -3.41 -15.56 13.10
C LEU A 59 -4.04 -16.55 14.10
N GLU A 60 -4.92 -17.45 13.67
CA GLU A 60 -5.54 -18.44 14.55
C GLU A 60 -4.52 -19.39 15.16
N GLN A 61 -3.58 -19.85 14.36
CA GLN A 61 -2.54 -20.77 14.83
C GLN A 61 -1.43 -20.03 15.62
N GLY A 62 -1.32 -18.70 15.51
CA GLY A 62 -0.24 -17.94 16.12
C GLY A 62 1.15 -18.37 15.61
N ARG A 63 1.22 -18.93 14.41
CA ARG A 63 2.45 -19.48 13.83
C ARG A 63 3.31 -18.41 13.19
N THR A 64 4.60 -18.66 13.14
CA THR A 64 5.51 -17.87 12.30
C THR A 64 5.06 -17.95 10.85
N PRO A 65 4.88 -16.80 10.16
CA PRO A 65 4.48 -16.79 8.75
C PRO A 65 5.47 -17.56 7.86
N ASP A 66 4.96 -18.35 6.95
CA ASP A 66 5.78 -19.00 5.93
C ASP A 66 6.03 -18.08 4.72
N ALA A 67 7.01 -18.43 3.91
CA ALA A 67 7.39 -17.62 2.73
C ALA A 67 6.25 -17.50 1.71
N ALA A 68 5.36 -18.49 1.60
CA ALA A 68 4.22 -18.45 0.70
C ALA A 68 3.18 -17.42 1.17
N THR A 69 2.79 -17.48 2.44
CA THR A 69 1.88 -16.50 3.05
C THR A 69 2.43 -15.08 2.90
N VAL A 70 3.72 -14.85 3.24
CA VAL A 70 4.37 -13.54 3.12
C VAL A 70 4.34 -13.05 1.68
N LYS A 71 4.67 -13.90 0.70
CA LYS A 71 4.64 -13.57 -0.72
C LYS A 71 3.27 -13.02 -1.17
N HIS A 72 2.19 -13.71 -0.82
CA HIS A 72 0.85 -13.32 -1.27
C HIS A 72 0.32 -12.09 -0.53
N ILE A 73 0.63 -11.91 0.75
CA ILE A 73 0.27 -10.71 1.49
C ILE A 73 1.06 -9.49 1.00
N ASP A 74 2.37 -9.63 0.73
CA ASP A 74 3.21 -8.56 0.20
C ASP A 74 2.79 -8.11 -1.22
N ARG A 75 2.26 -9.00 -2.03
CA ARG A 75 1.73 -8.69 -3.37
C ARG A 75 0.45 -7.87 -3.36
N CYS A 76 -0.24 -7.75 -2.22
CA CYS A 76 -1.41 -6.89 -2.13
C CYS A 76 -1.02 -5.42 -2.34
N LEU A 77 -1.65 -4.76 -3.32
CA LEU A 77 -1.39 -3.36 -3.64
C LEU A 77 -2.06 -2.36 -2.68
N SER A 78 -2.83 -2.83 -1.70
CA SER A 78 -3.62 -1.99 -0.79
C SER A 78 -4.50 -0.96 -1.52
N CYS A 79 -4.96 -1.28 -2.71
CA CYS A 79 -5.83 -0.42 -3.51
C CYS A 79 -7.28 -0.34 -2.98
N LEU A 80 -7.67 -1.26 -2.09
CA LEU A 80 -8.93 -1.35 -1.37
C LEU A 80 -10.19 -1.47 -2.27
N ALA A 81 -10.03 -1.71 -3.57
CA ALA A 81 -11.14 -1.93 -4.49
C ALA A 81 -12.06 -3.10 -4.07
N CYS A 82 -11.49 -4.10 -3.39
CA CYS A 82 -12.24 -5.22 -2.84
C CYS A 82 -13.22 -4.84 -1.72
N MET A 83 -12.99 -3.73 -1.01
CA MET A 83 -13.89 -3.28 0.06
C MET A 83 -15.17 -2.67 -0.51
N THR A 84 -15.07 -1.88 -1.58
CA THR A 84 -16.24 -1.23 -2.21
C THR A 84 -17.16 -2.23 -2.90
N THR A 85 -16.62 -3.39 -3.30
CA THR A 85 -17.38 -4.45 -3.98
C THR A 85 -17.98 -5.46 -2.98
N CYS A 86 -17.55 -5.45 -1.72
CA CYS A 86 -17.96 -6.45 -0.74
C CYS A 86 -19.38 -6.21 -0.23
N PRO A 87 -20.37 -7.10 -0.50
CA PRO A 87 -21.72 -6.94 0.01
C PRO A 87 -21.82 -7.15 1.53
N SER A 88 -20.88 -7.90 2.12
CA SER A 88 -20.84 -8.17 3.56
C SER A 88 -20.06 -7.10 4.35
N GLY A 89 -19.61 -6.02 3.72
CA GLY A 89 -18.90 -4.93 4.40
C GLY A 89 -17.60 -5.32 5.10
N VAL A 90 -16.84 -6.27 4.54
CA VAL A 90 -15.58 -6.72 5.13
C VAL A 90 -14.54 -5.60 5.12
N HIS A 91 -14.10 -5.14 6.28
CA HIS A 91 -13.08 -4.11 6.44
C HIS A 91 -11.66 -4.67 6.19
N TYR A 92 -11.40 -5.09 4.95
CA TYR A 92 -10.15 -5.74 4.54
C TYR A 92 -8.90 -4.92 4.85
N MET A 93 -8.97 -3.58 4.81
CA MET A 93 -7.85 -2.68 5.11
C MET A 93 -7.21 -3.01 6.47
N HIS A 94 -8.02 -3.05 7.52
CA HIS A 94 -7.50 -3.33 8.87
C HIS A 94 -6.95 -4.74 9.02
N LEU A 95 -7.55 -5.70 8.30
CA LEU A 95 -7.08 -7.08 8.32
C LEU A 95 -5.70 -7.22 7.66
N VAL A 96 -5.49 -6.60 6.50
CA VAL A 96 -4.20 -6.66 5.81
C VAL A 96 -3.11 -5.86 6.53
N ASP A 97 -3.47 -4.76 7.20
CA ASP A 97 -2.54 -3.96 7.98
C ASP A 97 -2.05 -4.73 9.21
N HIS A 98 -2.98 -5.37 9.96
CA HIS A 98 -2.61 -6.25 11.08
C HIS A 98 -1.74 -7.43 10.61
N ALA A 99 -2.11 -8.08 9.49
CA ALA A 99 -1.31 -9.18 8.94
C ALA A 99 0.11 -8.75 8.57
N ARG A 100 0.28 -7.56 8.01
CA ARG A 100 1.61 -7.01 7.68
C ARG A 100 2.43 -6.69 8.91
N ALA A 101 1.82 -6.10 9.94
CA ALA A 101 2.48 -5.85 11.22
C ALA A 101 2.95 -7.18 11.85
N TYR A 102 2.07 -8.17 11.91
CA TYR A 102 2.38 -9.50 12.41
C TYR A 102 3.52 -10.19 11.65
N ILE A 103 3.53 -10.08 10.31
CA ILE A 103 4.61 -10.61 9.46
C ILE A 103 5.93 -9.89 9.77
N GLU A 104 5.94 -8.57 9.91
CA GLU A 104 7.16 -7.80 10.15
C GLU A 104 7.78 -8.15 11.51
N GLU A 105 6.98 -8.46 12.51
CA GLU A 105 7.42 -8.87 13.85
C GLU A 105 7.92 -10.32 13.89
N ASN A 106 7.26 -11.24 13.17
CA ASN A 106 7.46 -12.68 13.33
C ASN A 106 8.22 -13.35 12.17
N TYR A 107 8.44 -12.66 11.03
CA TYR A 107 9.10 -13.24 9.87
C TYR A 107 10.46 -12.60 9.58
N LYS A 108 11.49 -13.42 9.53
CA LYS A 108 12.84 -12.97 9.16
C LYS A 108 13.01 -12.97 7.64
N ARG A 109 12.91 -11.80 7.04
CA ARG A 109 13.10 -11.61 5.60
C ARG A 109 14.53 -11.92 5.17
N PRO A 110 14.76 -12.41 3.94
CA PRO A 110 16.08 -12.56 3.34
C PRO A 110 16.85 -11.22 3.33
N LEU A 111 18.16 -11.28 3.43
CA LEU A 111 19.02 -10.08 3.48
C LEU A 111 18.84 -9.18 2.25
N SER A 112 18.69 -9.77 1.06
CA SER A 112 18.45 -9.03 -0.18
C SER A 112 17.15 -8.19 -0.13
N ASP A 113 16.08 -8.75 0.44
CA ASP A 113 14.80 -8.07 0.59
C ASP A 113 14.88 -6.96 1.65
N ARG A 114 15.54 -7.24 2.77
CA ARG A 114 15.79 -6.24 3.82
C ARG A 114 16.60 -5.07 3.29
N PHE A 115 17.66 -5.33 2.53
CA PHE A 115 18.49 -4.30 1.92
C PHE A 115 17.69 -3.44 0.94
N LEU A 116 16.92 -4.07 0.03
CA LEU A 116 16.08 -3.33 -0.91
C LEU A 116 15.05 -2.45 -0.19
N ARG A 117 14.37 -2.97 0.82
CA ARG A 117 13.41 -2.21 1.64
C ARG A 117 14.08 -1.04 2.36
N PHE A 118 15.26 -1.25 2.93
CA PHE A 118 16.04 -0.18 3.57
C PHE A 118 16.41 0.93 2.57
N VAL A 119 16.90 0.57 1.39
CA VAL A 119 17.24 1.55 0.33
C VAL A 119 16.01 2.33 -0.11
N LEU A 120 14.88 1.66 -0.32
CA LEU A 120 13.63 2.32 -0.68
C LEU A 120 13.14 3.27 0.43
N ALA A 121 13.20 2.86 1.69
CA ALA A 121 12.82 3.70 2.83
C ALA A 121 13.75 4.92 2.99
N ALA A 122 15.03 4.79 2.66
CA ALA A 122 16.00 5.89 2.73
C ALA A 122 15.87 6.88 1.56
N ILE A 123 15.29 6.48 0.43
CA ILE A 123 15.25 7.29 -0.80
C ILE A 123 13.86 7.88 -1.04
N LEU A 124 12.79 7.06 -1.01
CA LEU A 124 11.45 7.46 -1.44
C LEU A 124 10.83 8.63 -0.66
N PRO A 125 10.97 8.73 0.68
CA PRO A 125 10.39 9.84 1.43
C PRO A 125 11.03 11.21 1.16
N TYR A 126 12.25 11.21 0.63
CA TYR A 126 13.05 12.43 0.42
C TYR A 126 13.08 12.82 -1.06
N PRO A 127 12.38 13.89 -1.48
CA PRO A 127 12.25 14.26 -2.89
C PRO A 127 13.57 14.47 -3.62
N MET A 128 14.55 15.08 -2.96
CA MET A 128 15.88 15.31 -3.56
C MET A 128 16.65 14.00 -3.76
N ARG A 129 16.66 13.12 -2.77
CA ARG A 129 17.32 11.80 -2.89
C ARG A 129 16.65 10.96 -3.97
N PHE A 130 15.30 11.02 -4.03
CA PHE A 130 14.54 10.29 -5.04
C PHE A 130 14.81 10.82 -6.46
N ARG A 131 14.92 12.15 -6.67
CA ARG A 131 15.31 12.72 -7.96
C ARG A 131 16.72 12.31 -8.36
N LEU A 132 17.67 12.36 -7.43
CA LEU A 132 19.05 11.91 -7.67
C LEU A 132 19.09 10.43 -8.05
N ALA A 133 18.36 9.59 -7.34
CA ALA A 133 18.24 8.17 -7.66
C ALA A 133 17.61 7.93 -9.05
N MET A 134 16.56 8.67 -9.42
CA MET A 134 15.97 8.61 -10.76
C MET A 134 16.96 9.07 -11.85
N PHE A 135 17.74 10.11 -11.59
CA PHE A 135 18.76 10.57 -12.52
C PHE A 135 19.86 9.52 -12.73
N ALA A 136 20.38 8.96 -11.63
CA ALA A 136 21.35 7.88 -11.68
C ALA A 136 20.78 6.62 -12.41
N ALA A 137 19.54 6.25 -12.12
CA ALA A 137 18.86 5.14 -12.79
C ALA A 137 18.63 5.40 -14.29
N LYS A 138 18.35 6.65 -14.68
CA LYS A 138 18.23 7.04 -16.09
C LYS A 138 19.56 6.89 -16.83
N LEU A 139 20.66 7.29 -16.22
CA LEU A 139 22.01 7.17 -16.81
C LEU A 139 22.45 5.71 -16.89
N SER A 140 22.19 4.92 -15.84
CA SER A 140 22.57 3.50 -15.77
C SER A 140 21.53 2.55 -16.41
N ARG A 141 20.47 3.08 -17.03
CA ARG A 141 19.37 2.29 -17.61
C ARG A 141 19.81 1.14 -18.53
N PRO A 142 20.79 1.31 -19.46
CA PRO A 142 21.23 0.23 -20.33
C PRO A 142 21.87 -0.92 -19.54
N ILE A 143 22.55 -0.63 -18.44
CA ILE A 143 23.17 -1.62 -17.55
C ILE A 143 22.09 -2.31 -16.68
N LEU A 144 21.19 -1.52 -16.11
CA LEU A 144 20.12 -2.03 -15.24
C LEU A 144 19.15 -2.96 -15.99
N ARG A 145 18.89 -2.73 -17.26
CA ARG A 145 18.08 -3.60 -18.11
C ARG A 145 18.68 -4.99 -18.35
N ARG A 146 20.00 -5.12 -18.23
CA ARG A 146 20.71 -6.41 -18.34
C ARG A 146 20.88 -7.11 -17.00
N PHE A 147 20.43 -6.50 -15.92
CA PHE A 147 20.57 -7.08 -14.59
C PHE A 147 19.69 -8.33 -14.44
N PRO A 148 20.17 -9.39 -13.74
CA PRO A 148 19.44 -10.67 -13.64
C PRO A 148 18.14 -10.53 -12.84
N ASP A 149 18.05 -9.64 -11.86
CA ASP A 149 16.86 -9.46 -11.04
C ASP A 149 15.76 -8.67 -11.79
N ALA A 150 14.61 -9.35 -11.97
CA ALA A 150 13.44 -8.76 -12.64
C ALA A 150 12.87 -7.52 -11.94
N ARG A 151 13.01 -7.41 -10.62
CA ARG A 151 12.55 -6.25 -9.82
C ARG A 151 13.35 -5.01 -10.16
N ILE A 152 14.67 -5.13 -10.28
CA ILE A 152 15.56 -4.01 -10.64
C ILE A 152 15.28 -3.54 -12.08
N ARG A 153 15.06 -4.48 -13.01
CA ARG A 153 14.67 -4.14 -14.39
C ARG A 153 13.35 -3.38 -14.45
N ALA A 154 12.34 -3.87 -13.74
CA ALA A 154 11.04 -3.21 -13.67
C ALA A 154 11.14 -1.78 -13.08
N MET A 155 11.92 -1.61 -12.01
CA MET A 155 12.18 -0.29 -11.42
C MET A 155 12.88 0.66 -12.40
N ALA A 156 13.85 0.17 -13.19
CA ALA A 156 14.54 0.97 -14.21
C ALA A 156 13.60 1.39 -15.34
N ASP A 157 12.64 0.55 -15.72
CA ASP A 157 11.66 0.86 -16.76
C ASP A 157 10.57 1.86 -16.28
N MET A 158 10.30 1.91 -14.99
CA MET A 158 9.37 2.90 -14.39
C MET A 158 9.95 4.32 -14.35
N VAL A 159 11.27 4.51 -14.53
CA VAL A 159 11.88 5.85 -14.51
C VAL A 159 11.36 6.68 -15.69
N PRO A 160 10.77 7.86 -15.44
CA PRO A 160 10.21 8.69 -16.48
C PRO A 160 11.30 9.23 -17.44
N LYS A 161 10.95 9.48 -18.70
CA LYS A 161 11.87 10.06 -19.70
C LYS A 161 12.38 11.45 -19.29
N THR A 162 11.51 12.24 -18.66
CA THR A 162 11.82 13.58 -18.14
C THR A 162 11.59 13.62 -16.63
N ILE A 163 12.64 13.97 -15.88
CA ILE A 163 12.56 14.14 -14.43
C ILE A 163 12.10 15.57 -14.16
N PRO A 164 10.99 15.78 -13.45
CA PRO A 164 10.50 17.12 -13.16
C PRO A 164 11.49 17.92 -12.32
N PRO A 165 11.67 19.23 -12.58
CA PRO A 165 12.53 20.08 -11.77
C PRO A 165 11.98 20.23 -10.35
N VAL A 166 12.84 20.69 -9.43
CA VAL A 166 12.47 21.03 -8.06
C VAL A 166 11.34 22.06 -8.08
N SER A 167 10.37 21.90 -7.19
CA SER A 167 9.21 22.77 -7.09
C SER A 167 8.97 23.19 -5.64
N ARG A 168 8.41 24.37 -5.43
CA ARG A 168 7.96 24.82 -4.10
C ARG A 168 6.95 23.85 -3.47
N ASN A 169 6.24 23.07 -4.28
CA ASN A 169 5.28 22.06 -3.79
C ASN A 169 5.95 20.83 -3.16
N ASP A 170 7.27 20.74 -3.21
CA ASP A 170 8.01 19.65 -2.55
C ASP A 170 8.07 19.85 -1.03
N ASP A 171 7.93 21.10 -0.57
CA ASP A 171 7.95 21.47 0.84
C ASP A 171 6.53 21.59 1.41
N ALA A 172 6.41 21.48 2.74
CA ALA A 172 5.17 21.70 3.42
C ALA A 172 4.75 23.18 3.29
N GLN A 173 3.56 23.43 2.75
CA GLN A 173 3.02 24.78 2.54
C GLN A 173 1.67 24.95 3.20
N SER A 174 1.41 26.18 3.63
CA SER A 174 0.08 26.60 4.10
C SER A 174 -0.51 27.60 3.10
N PHE A 175 -1.73 27.33 2.67
CA PHE A 175 -2.48 28.21 1.76
C PHE A 175 -3.55 28.93 2.55
N ALA A 176 -3.62 30.25 2.42
CA ALA A 176 -4.70 31.05 3.03
C ALA A 176 -6.03 30.78 2.31
N ALA A 177 -7.13 30.82 3.07
CA ALA A 177 -8.46 30.71 2.49
C ALA A 177 -8.78 31.95 1.64
N LYS A 178 -9.33 31.74 0.45
CA LYS A 178 -9.92 32.81 -0.36
C LYS A 178 -11.35 33.07 0.13
N GLY A 179 -11.54 33.98 1.08
CA GLY A 179 -12.82 34.27 1.70
C GLY A 179 -12.92 33.78 3.15
N VAL A 180 -14.14 33.61 3.67
CA VAL A 180 -14.36 33.20 5.07
C VAL A 180 -13.85 31.76 5.27
N ARG A 181 -12.93 31.59 6.23
CA ARG A 181 -12.36 30.28 6.57
C ARG A 181 -13.40 29.41 7.26
N LYS A 182 -13.85 28.36 6.59
CA LYS A 182 -14.83 27.40 7.15
C LYS A 182 -14.14 26.26 7.92
N LYS A 183 -13.03 25.68 7.37
CA LYS A 183 -12.31 24.56 7.97
C LYS A 183 -10.81 24.64 7.66
N ARG A 184 -10.01 23.94 8.44
CA ARG A 184 -8.59 23.67 8.18
C ARG A 184 -8.45 22.21 7.75
N VAL A 185 -7.84 21.96 6.59
CA VAL A 185 -7.63 20.62 6.04
C VAL A 185 -6.15 20.42 5.75
N ALA A 186 -5.66 19.20 5.98
CA ALA A 186 -4.31 18.81 5.59
C ALA A 186 -4.41 17.89 4.37
N LEU A 187 -3.70 18.23 3.30
CA LEU A 187 -3.57 17.36 2.13
C LEU A 187 -2.36 16.46 2.33
N MET A 188 -2.60 15.16 2.45
CA MET A 188 -1.52 14.18 2.51
C MET A 188 -1.01 13.89 1.10
N THR A 189 0.29 14.11 0.87
CA THR A 189 0.95 13.80 -0.39
C THR A 189 1.73 12.50 -0.27
N GLY A 190 1.62 11.61 -1.28
CA GLY A 190 2.42 10.38 -1.34
C GLY A 190 3.90 10.68 -1.50
N CYS A 191 4.78 9.79 -1.00
CA CYS A 191 6.23 9.97 -1.00
C CYS A 191 6.80 10.26 -2.39
N ALA A 192 6.35 9.52 -3.42
CA ALA A 192 6.80 9.70 -4.80
C ALA A 192 6.17 10.91 -5.50
N GLN A 193 4.97 11.33 -5.11
CA GLN A 193 4.23 12.43 -5.75
C GLN A 193 4.99 13.75 -5.68
N LYS A 194 5.64 14.04 -4.57
CA LYS A 194 6.46 15.25 -4.39
C LYS A 194 7.54 15.38 -5.46
N ALA A 195 8.17 14.28 -5.84
CA ALA A 195 9.25 14.27 -6.83
C ALA A 195 8.76 14.17 -8.28
N LEU A 196 7.63 13.48 -8.51
CA LEU A 196 7.11 13.20 -9.85
C LEU A 196 6.16 14.28 -10.38
N LYS A 197 5.82 15.30 -9.59
CA LYS A 197 4.82 16.34 -9.91
C LYS A 197 3.52 15.76 -10.43
N ASP A 198 2.62 15.43 -9.53
CA ASP A 198 1.24 15.24 -9.93
C ASP A 198 0.61 16.62 -10.28
N ARG A 199 0.53 16.90 -11.58
CA ARG A 199 -0.11 18.11 -12.11
C ARG A 199 -1.58 18.23 -11.67
N LYS A 200 -2.24 17.14 -11.30
CA LYS A 200 -3.62 17.16 -10.84
C LYS A 200 -3.75 17.70 -9.41
N SER A 201 -2.87 17.28 -8.51
CA SER A 201 -2.87 17.81 -7.14
C SER A 201 -2.50 19.30 -7.09
N THR A 202 -1.59 19.75 -7.98
CA THR A 202 -1.21 21.16 -8.12
C THR A 202 -2.35 22.02 -8.69
N ARG A 203 -3.14 21.50 -9.63
CA ARG A 203 -4.34 22.17 -10.17
C ARG A 203 -5.48 22.24 -9.17
N LEU A 204 -5.71 21.19 -8.38
CA LEU A 204 -6.70 21.18 -7.30
C LEU A 204 -6.38 22.25 -6.24
N ASN A 205 -5.10 22.47 -5.93
CA ASN A 205 -4.69 23.52 -4.99
C ASN A 205 -4.84 24.95 -5.56
N SER A 206 -4.84 25.13 -6.88
CA SER A 206 -4.95 26.44 -7.53
C SER A 206 -6.38 26.82 -7.93
N SER A 207 -7.30 25.87 -8.09
CA SER A 207 -8.64 26.12 -8.63
C SER A 207 -9.79 25.87 -7.64
N HIS A 208 -9.55 25.23 -6.50
CA HIS A 208 -10.59 24.93 -5.54
C HIS A 208 -10.34 25.59 -4.18
N SER A 209 -10.88 26.80 -4.02
CA SER A 209 -11.22 27.38 -2.73
C SER A 209 -12.45 26.70 -2.09
N SER A 210 -13.01 25.69 -2.71
CA SER A 210 -14.16 24.91 -2.26
C SER A 210 -13.78 23.45 -2.16
N VAL A 211 -13.56 23.03 -0.89
CA VAL A 211 -13.81 21.68 -0.38
C VAL A 211 -13.61 20.54 -1.41
N SER A 212 -12.40 20.01 -1.52
CA SER A 212 -12.24 18.61 -1.92
C SER A 212 -12.84 17.76 -0.79
N ARG A 213 -14.09 17.34 -0.95
CA ARG A 213 -14.66 16.25 -0.15
C ARG A 213 -13.94 14.98 -0.58
N MET A 214 -12.93 14.57 0.18
CA MET A 214 -12.66 13.13 0.25
C MET A 214 -13.89 12.51 0.92
N PRO A 215 -14.48 11.44 0.35
CA PRO A 215 -15.48 10.70 1.08
C PRO A 215 -14.82 10.23 2.37
N SER A 216 -15.28 10.73 3.50
CA SER A 216 -14.97 10.15 4.78
C SER A 216 -15.64 8.77 4.76
N SER A 217 -14.85 7.72 4.57
CA SER A 217 -15.27 6.40 4.95
C SER A 217 -15.42 6.40 6.47
N ALA A 218 -16.67 6.47 6.91
CA ALA A 218 -17.06 6.15 8.26
C ALA A 218 -16.77 4.66 8.53
#